data_ece4fa3b69da80dba6d4e3376c7a77ba
#
_entry.id   ece4fa3b69da80dba6d4e3376c7a77ba
#
_cell.length_a   1.000
_cell.length_b   1.000
_cell.length_c   1.000
_cell.angle_alpha   90.00
_cell.angle_beta   90.00
_cell.angle_gamma   90.00
#
_symmetry.space_group_name_H-M   'P 1'
#
loop_
_entity.id
_entity.type
_entity.pdbx_description
1 polymer ?
#
loop_
_entity_poly.entity_id
_entity_poly.type
_entity_poly.pdbx_seq_one_letter_code
_entity_poly.pdbx_strand_id
1 'polypeptide(L)'
;MIDILNLTFPELERFIVEDLGQPKFRAAQVWQWIWQKHATSFDAMTDVSKQLRAKLAEVAEIVLPEIVTVQTSSDGTEKLLLRLRDGALVETVILPSTGQDGSVRIAQCVSSQIGCAMGCTFCSTGTMGFIRNMTAGEILSQVLVARMRLGDNRIDHPIIRNLVFMGMGEPLLNLRETTRALEMLNHDKGMDFSPRRITVSTCGIKAGLRELGDSGLAFLAVSLHAPNQDLRAKIMPKAASWHLDDLMATLESYPLKTREHITFEYLLLGGVNDQPEHARELARLVSRVKGKLN
;
A
#
# COMPACT_ATOMS: atom_id res chain seq x y z
N MET A 1 5.62 -20.79 -14.55
CA MET A 1 6.34 -19.52 -14.85
C MET A 1 6.36 -18.68 -13.60
N ILE A 2 7.45 -17.97 -13.37
CA ILE A 2 7.62 -17.06 -12.24
C ILE A 2 6.95 -15.73 -12.61
N ASP A 3 6.04 -15.23 -11.74
CA ASP A 3 5.61 -13.85 -11.87
C ASP A 3 6.73 -12.93 -11.38
N ILE A 4 7.38 -12.25 -12.33
CA ILE A 4 8.57 -11.43 -12.07
C ILE A 4 8.24 -10.19 -11.19
N LEU A 5 6.97 -9.78 -11.13
CA LEU A 5 6.53 -8.68 -10.27
C LEU A 5 6.63 -9.01 -8.78
N ASN A 6 6.72 -10.29 -8.43
CA ASN A 6 6.89 -10.75 -7.05
C ASN A 6 8.35 -10.79 -6.58
N LEU A 7 9.32 -10.59 -7.46
CA LEU A 7 10.73 -10.61 -7.10
C LEU A 7 11.16 -9.23 -6.60
N THR A 8 11.76 -9.18 -5.40
CA THR A 8 12.53 -8.01 -4.95
C THR A 8 13.76 -7.83 -5.83
N PHE A 9 14.38 -6.65 -5.82
CA PHE A 9 15.57 -6.42 -6.66
C PHE A 9 16.71 -7.43 -6.39
N PRO A 10 17.06 -7.78 -5.14
CA PRO A 10 18.05 -8.83 -4.87
C PRO A 10 17.64 -10.22 -5.37
N GLU A 11 16.36 -10.56 -5.31
CA GLU A 11 15.84 -11.83 -5.83
C GLU A 11 15.88 -11.86 -7.37
N LEU A 12 15.50 -10.76 -8.03
CA LEU A 12 15.65 -10.63 -9.47
C LEU A 12 17.11 -10.72 -9.91
N GLU A 13 18.01 -10.09 -9.15
CA GLU A 13 19.45 -10.18 -9.43
C GLU A 13 19.95 -11.62 -9.34
N ARG A 14 19.56 -12.35 -8.29
CA ARG A 14 19.89 -13.77 -8.13
C ARG A 14 19.34 -14.60 -9.29
N PHE A 15 18.07 -14.41 -9.63
CA PHE A 15 17.42 -15.09 -10.74
C PHE A 15 18.13 -14.85 -12.07
N ILE A 16 18.51 -13.61 -12.39
CA ILE A 16 19.24 -13.26 -13.61
C ILE A 16 20.63 -13.90 -13.64
N VAL A 17 21.35 -13.92 -12.51
CA VAL A 17 22.73 -14.41 -12.44
C VAL A 17 22.79 -15.93 -12.32
N GLU A 18 22.10 -16.51 -11.34
CA GLU A 18 22.21 -17.92 -10.99
C GLU A 18 21.37 -18.81 -11.91
N ASP A 19 20.11 -18.44 -12.17
CA ASP A 19 19.20 -19.29 -12.95
C ASP A 19 19.36 -19.05 -14.47
N LEU A 20 19.63 -17.80 -14.89
CA LEU A 20 19.72 -17.47 -16.31
C LEU A 20 21.16 -17.35 -16.81
N GLY A 21 22.18 -17.36 -15.92
CA GLY A 21 23.59 -17.26 -16.30
C GLY A 21 23.95 -15.93 -16.96
N GLN A 22 23.30 -14.83 -16.60
CA GLN A 22 23.49 -13.52 -17.20
C GLN A 22 24.26 -12.57 -16.28
N PRO A 23 24.94 -11.57 -16.81
CA PRO A 23 25.65 -10.57 -16.01
C PRO A 23 24.68 -9.80 -15.10
N LYS A 24 25.11 -9.50 -13.85
CA LYS A 24 24.37 -8.81 -12.80
C LYS A 24 23.64 -7.52 -13.26
N PHE A 25 24.29 -6.72 -14.14
CA PHE A 25 23.70 -5.46 -14.61
C PHE A 25 22.39 -5.64 -15.40
N ARG A 26 22.14 -6.84 -15.93
CA ARG A 26 20.89 -7.15 -16.64
C ARG A 26 19.67 -7.10 -15.72
N ALA A 27 19.83 -7.41 -14.44
CA ALA A 27 18.76 -7.27 -13.46
C ALA A 27 18.27 -5.80 -13.36
N ALA A 28 19.21 -4.84 -13.33
CA ALA A 28 18.85 -3.42 -13.29
C ALA A 28 18.10 -2.98 -14.56
N GLN A 29 18.48 -3.49 -15.74
CA GLN A 29 17.77 -3.17 -16.99
C GLN A 29 16.34 -3.72 -16.96
N VAL A 30 16.16 -5.01 -16.61
CA VAL A 30 14.82 -5.62 -16.51
C VAL A 30 13.97 -4.91 -15.47
N TRP A 31 14.54 -4.59 -14.30
CA TRP A 31 13.88 -3.86 -13.23
C TRP A 31 13.37 -2.49 -13.66
N GLN A 32 14.21 -1.69 -14.33
CA GLN A 32 13.84 -0.38 -14.86
C GLN A 32 12.76 -0.48 -15.94
N TRP A 33 12.82 -1.48 -16.80
CA TRP A 33 11.78 -1.70 -17.80
C TRP A 33 10.41 -1.96 -17.17
N ILE A 34 10.36 -2.76 -16.12
CA ILE A 34 9.11 -3.06 -15.40
C ILE A 34 8.61 -1.81 -14.65
N TRP A 35 9.44 -1.27 -13.76
CA TRP A 35 8.98 -0.32 -12.76
C TRP A 35 9.02 1.15 -13.17
N GLN A 36 9.82 1.50 -14.17
CA GLN A 36 9.94 2.88 -14.69
C GLN A 36 9.30 3.05 -16.06
N LYS A 37 9.47 2.07 -16.95
CA LYS A 37 8.96 2.13 -18.32
C LYS A 37 7.65 1.38 -18.51
N HIS A 38 7.13 0.75 -17.46
CA HIS A 38 5.86 0.03 -17.41
C HIS A 38 5.73 -1.04 -18.52
N ALA A 39 6.80 -1.79 -18.77
CA ALA A 39 6.79 -2.85 -19.77
C ALA A 39 5.80 -3.95 -19.38
N THR A 40 4.94 -4.33 -20.30
CA THR A 40 3.95 -5.41 -20.16
C THR A 40 4.40 -6.71 -20.81
N SER A 41 5.54 -6.71 -21.49
CA SER A 41 6.16 -7.88 -22.09
C SER A 41 7.68 -7.73 -22.12
N PHE A 42 8.39 -8.84 -22.13
CA PHE A 42 9.85 -8.82 -22.26
C PHE A 42 10.30 -8.33 -23.65
N ASP A 43 9.48 -8.50 -24.68
CA ASP A 43 9.79 -8.02 -26.04
C ASP A 43 9.89 -6.50 -26.15
N ALA A 44 9.21 -5.76 -25.28
CA ALA A 44 9.31 -4.31 -25.21
C ALA A 44 10.68 -3.82 -24.71
N MET A 45 11.50 -4.67 -24.08
CA MET A 45 12.76 -4.33 -23.44
C MET A 45 13.91 -4.22 -24.47
N THR A 46 13.92 -3.15 -25.26
CA THR A 46 14.76 -3.04 -26.47
C THR A 46 16.28 -2.99 -26.21
N ASP A 47 16.74 -2.58 -25.03
CA ASP A 47 18.15 -2.58 -24.60
C ASP A 47 18.56 -3.90 -23.90
N VAL A 48 17.64 -4.85 -23.75
CA VAL A 48 17.90 -6.23 -23.33
C VAL A 48 18.07 -7.10 -24.56
N SER A 49 19.09 -7.97 -24.58
CA SER A 49 19.36 -8.82 -25.76
C SER A 49 18.17 -9.70 -26.11
N LYS A 50 17.95 -9.96 -27.40
CA LYS A 50 16.87 -10.83 -27.88
C LYS A 50 16.92 -12.22 -27.24
N GLN A 51 18.13 -12.76 -27.03
CA GLN A 51 18.33 -14.06 -26.40
C GLN A 51 17.84 -14.06 -24.93
N LEU A 52 18.15 -13.01 -24.16
CA LEU A 52 17.68 -12.92 -22.78
C LEU A 52 16.16 -12.70 -22.70
N ARG A 53 15.61 -11.85 -23.60
CA ARG A 53 14.13 -11.66 -23.66
C ARG A 53 13.40 -12.97 -23.94
N ALA A 54 13.87 -13.76 -24.89
CA ALA A 54 13.30 -15.08 -25.20
C ALA A 54 13.40 -16.01 -23.97
N LYS A 55 14.58 -16.07 -23.34
CA LYS A 55 14.80 -16.90 -22.16
C LYS A 55 13.92 -16.47 -20.97
N LEU A 56 13.73 -15.17 -20.77
CA LEU A 56 12.78 -14.64 -19.75
C LEU A 56 11.35 -15.09 -20.06
N ALA A 57 10.91 -15.00 -21.33
CA ALA A 57 9.55 -15.39 -21.73
C ALA A 57 9.25 -16.89 -21.57
N GLU A 58 10.30 -17.74 -21.56
CA GLU A 58 10.16 -19.19 -21.32
C GLU A 58 9.91 -19.53 -19.84
N VAL A 59 10.48 -18.74 -18.91
CA VAL A 59 10.51 -19.12 -17.48
C VAL A 59 9.78 -18.13 -16.56
N ALA A 60 9.51 -16.91 -17.04
CA ALA A 60 8.88 -15.84 -16.27
C ALA A 60 7.77 -15.15 -17.07
N GLU A 61 6.95 -14.39 -16.36
CA GLU A 61 5.86 -13.60 -16.92
C GLU A 61 5.71 -12.27 -16.14
N ILE A 62 5.06 -11.27 -16.77
CA ILE A 62 4.67 -10.00 -16.15
C ILE A 62 3.15 -10.06 -15.99
N VAL A 63 2.67 -10.28 -14.77
CA VAL A 63 1.24 -10.47 -14.49
C VAL A 63 0.60 -9.17 -14.02
N LEU A 64 -0.13 -8.50 -14.90
CA LEU A 64 -0.91 -7.31 -14.56
C LEU A 64 -2.39 -7.67 -14.38
N PRO A 65 -3.10 -7.06 -13.42
CA PRO A 65 -4.53 -7.25 -13.29
C PRO A 65 -5.29 -6.53 -14.42
N GLU A 66 -6.45 -7.08 -14.76
CA GLU A 66 -7.37 -6.48 -15.70
C GLU A 66 -8.24 -5.41 -15.02
N ILE A 67 -8.41 -4.25 -15.64
CA ILE A 67 -9.41 -3.26 -15.19
C ILE A 67 -10.79 -3.74 -15.64
N VAL A 68 -11.62 -4.17 -14.69
CA VAL A 68 -13.00 -4.64 -14.96
C VAL A 68 -13.96 -3.46 -15.05
N THR A 69 -13.83 -2.50 -14.14
CA THR A 69 -14.72 -1.33 -14.05
C THR A 69 -13.96 -0.12 -13.54
N VAL A 70 -14.34 1.04 -14.04
CA VAL A 70 -13.89 2.34 -13.54
C VAL A 70 -15.13 3.14 -13.13
N GLN A 71 -15.16 3.60 -11.90
CA GLN A 71 -16.16 4.52 -11.40
C GLN A 71 -15.48 5.86 -11.18
N THR A 72 -16.00 6.93 -11.81
CA THR A 72 -15.46 8.29 -11.70
C THR A 72 -16.45 9.16 -10.96
N SER A 73 -15.98 9.82 -9.91
CA SER A 73 -16.74 10.82 -9.14
C SER A 73 -16.63 12.22 -9.76
N SER A 74 -17.52 13.13 -9.35
CA SER A 74 -17.54 14.52 -9.83
C SER A 74 -16.29 15.32 -9.50
N ASP A 75 -15.54 14.92 -8.46
CA ASP A 75 -14.25 15.52 -8.06
C ASP A 75 -13.04 14.95 -8.82
N GLY A 76 -13.29 14.02 -9.76
CA GLY A 76 -12.25 13.36 -10.54
C GLY A 76 -11.63 12.14 -9.85
N THR A 77 -12.11 11.74 -8.66
CA THR A 77 -11.70 10.48 -8.02
C THR A 77 -12.12 9.30 -8.88
N GLU A 78 -11.19 8.39 -9.16
CA GLU A 78 -11.46 7.16 -9.90
C GLU A 78 -11.25 5.93 -9.02
N LYS A 79 -12.27 5.09 -8.89
CA LYS A 79 -12.18 3.77 -8.27
C LYS A 79 -12.10 2.71 -9.36
N LEU A 80 -11.02 1.96 -9.37
CA LEU A 80 -10.77 0.87 -10.30
C LEU A 80 -11.09 -0.45 -9.62
N LEU A 81 -11.93 -1.27 -10.24
CA LEU A 81 -12.10 -2.68 -9.89
C LEU A 81 -11.16 -3.49 -10.76
N LEU A 82 -10.22 -4.18 -10.14
CA LEU A 82 -9.19 -4.97 -10.80
C LEU A 82 -9.46 -6.46 -10.60
N ARG A 83 -9.30 -7.26 -11.67
CA ARG A 83 -9.33 -8.71 -11.60
C ARG A 83 -7.91 -9.25 -11.59
N LEU A 84 -7.56 -9.97 -10.54
CA LEU A 84 -6.29 -10.67 -10.41
C LEU A 84 -6.29 -11.97 -11.22
N ARG A 85 -5.12 -12.60 -11.36
CA ARG A 85 -4.92 -13.81 -12.15
C ARG A 85 -5.82 -14.99 -11.75
N ASP A 86 -6.08 -15.13 -10.46
CA ASP A 86 -6.95 -16.18 -9.91
C ASP A 86 -8.45 -15.85 -9.98
N GLY A 87 -8.81 -14.73 -10.61
CA GLY A 87 -10.17 -14.23 -10.72
C GLY A 87 -10.65 -13.41 -9.53
N ALA A 88 -9.85 -13.28 -8.46
CA ALA A 88 -10.21 -12.43 -7.32
C ALA A 88 -10.30 -10.96 -7.73
N LEU A 89 -11.24 -10.24 -7.10
CA LEU A 89 -11.47 -8.83 -7.36
C LEU A 89 -10.92 -7.98 -6.23
N VAL A 90 -10.25 -6.89 -6.60
CA VAL A 90 -9.68 -5.92 -5.67
C VAL A 90 -9.92 -4.50 -6.16
N GLU A 91 -10.10 -3.56 -5.23
CA GLU A 91 -10.27 -2.15 -5.55
C GLU A 91 -8.97 -1.38 -5.30
N THR A 92 -8.68 -0.42 -6.17
CA THR A 92 -7.70 0.66 -5.95
C THR A 92 -8.33 1.99 -6.33
N VAL A 93 -7.93 3.09 -5.67
CA VAL A 93 -8.56 4.39 -5.89
C VAL A 93 -7.50 5.44 -6.22
N ILE A 94 -7.72 6.18 -7.29
CA ILE A 94 -6.92 7.33 -7.72
C ILE A 94 -7.61 8.59 -7.19
N LEU A 95 -6.90 9.33 -6.34
CA LEU A 95 -7.43 10.45 -5.56
C LEU A 95 -6.74 11.75 -6.00
N PRO A 96 -7.33 12.55 -6.91
CA PRO A 96 -6.81 13.86 -7.23
C PRO A 96 -7.09 14.84 -6.08
N SER A 97 -6.15 15.73 -5.83
CA SER A 97 -6.30 16.84 -4.90
C SER A 97 -5.65 18.08 -5.47
N THR A 98 -6.25 19.23 -5.25
CA THR A 98 -5.67 20.52 -5.65
C THR A 98 -4.95 21.14 -4.47
N GLY A 99 -3.64 21.36 -4.63
CA GLY A 99 -2.85 22.08 -3.61
C GLY A 99 -3.26 23.56 -3.52
N GLN A 100 -2.88 24.23 -2.46
CA GLN A 100 -3.11 25.67 -2.28
C GLN A 100 -2.46 26.51 -3.38
N ASP A 101 -1.42 25.99 -4.01
CA ASP A 101 -0.70 26.57 -5.16
C ASP A 101 -1.37 26.27 -6.52
N GLY A 102 -2.55 25.64 -6.52
CA GLY A 102 -3.27 25.23 -7.73
C GLY A 102 -2.69 23.96 -8.39
N SER A 103 -1.62 23.38 -7.86
CA SER A 103 -1.05 22.16 -8.42
C SER A 103 -1.96 20.95 -8.16
N VAL A 104 -2.19 20.15 -9.19
CA VAL A 104 -2.88 18.87 -9.04
C VAL A 104 -1.88 17.84 -8.50
N ARG A 105 -2.25 17.20 -7.41
CA ARG A 105 -1.50 16.12 -6.76
C ARG A 105 -2.37 14.89 -6.74
N ILE A 106 -1.82 13.77 -7.11
CA ILE A 106 -2.54 12.50 -7.10
C ILE A 106 -1.97 11.61 -6.00
N ALA A 107 -2.84 11.13 -5.14
CA ALA A 107 -2.58 10.00 -4.26
C ALA A 107 -3.27 8.75 -4.81
N GLN A 108 -2.71 7.59 -4.55
CA GLN A 108 -3.37 6.32 -4.83
C GLN A 108 -3.57 5.54 -3.53
N CYS A 109 -4.79 5.04 -3.36
CA CYS A 109 -5.14 4.11 -2.30
C CYS A 109 -4.99 2.69 -2.83
N VAL A 110 -4.14 1.88 -2.19
CA VAL A 110 -3.85 0.50 -2.59
C VAL A 110 -4.36 -0.50 -1.55
N SER A 111 -4.75 -1.67 -2.02
CA SER A 111 -5.22 -2.79 -1.23
C SER A 111 -4.08 -3.76 -0.94
N SER A 112 -4.13 -4.44 0.21
CA SER A 112 -3.12 -5.40 0.67
C SER A 112 -3.65 -6.83 0.85
N GLN A 113 -4.97 -7.01 0.86
CA GLN A 113 -5.63 -8.31 1.01
C GLN A 113 -6.87 -8.38 0.12
N ILE A 114 -7.31 -9.59 -0.20
CA ILE A 114 -8.62 -9.84 -0.76
C ILE A 114 -9.58 -10.08 0.40
N GLY A 115 -10.52 -9.13 0.59
CA GLY A 115 -11.32 -9.06 1.80
C GLY A 115 -10.54 -8.56 3.02
N CYS A 116 -11.12 -8.64 4.21
CA CYS A 116 -10.47 -8.20 5.46
C CYS A 116 -10.98 -9.01 6.66
N ALA A 117 -10.04 -9.46 7.50
CA ALA A 117 -10.37 -10.23 8.68
C ALA A 117 -10.93 -9.37 9.83
N MET A 118 -10.76 -8.04 9.80
CA MET A 118 -11.01 -7.17 10.96
C MET A 118 -12.48 -6.97 11.30
N GLY A 119 -13.39 -7.06 10.32
CA GLY A 119 -14.83 -7.01 10.54
C GLY A 119 -15.34 -5.69 11.14
N CYS A 120 -14.70 -4.55 10.80
CA CYS A 120 -15.17 -3.23 11.23
C CYS A 120 -16.59 -2.98 10.72
N THR A 121 -17.50 -2.55 11.59
CA THR A 121 -18.95 -2.45 11.29
C THR A 121 -19.30 -1.39 10.24
N PHE A 122 -18.44 -0.41 10.06
CA PHE A 122 -18.58 0.67 9.08
C PHE A 122 -17.89 0.40 7.74
N CYS A 123 -17.17 -0.73 7.59
CA CYS A 123 -16.34 -1.01 6.45
C CYS A 123 -16.93 -2.08 5.54
N SER A 124 -17.21 -1.75 4.27
CA SER A 124 -17.74 -2.71 3.30
C SER A 124 -16.81 -3.92 3.09
N THR A 125 -15.48 -3.71 3.07
CA THR A 125 -14.52 -4.82 2.99
C THR A 125 -14.59 -5.72 4.23
N GLY A 126 -14.90 -5.17 5.41
CA GLY A 126 -15.07 -5.93 6.64
C GLY A 126 -16.23 -6.92 6.59
N THR A 127 -17.28 -6.63 5.80
CA THR A 127 -18.44 -7.53 5.64
C THR A 127 -18.16 -8.69 4.67
N MET A 128 -17.15 -8.55 3.80
CA MET A 128 -16.76 -9.60 2.84
C MET A 128 -16.03 -10.78 3.49
N GLY A 129 -15.50 -10.58 4.70
CA GLY A 129 -14.58 -11.54 5.31
C GLY A 129 -13.20 -11.54 4.65
N PHE A 130 -12.32 -12.39 5.16
CA PHE A 130 -10.96 -12.57 4.65
C PHE A 130 -10.90 -13.75 3.67
N ILE A 131 -10.33 -13.54 2.51
CA ILE A 131 -10.11 -14.60 1.51
C ILE A 131 -8.64 -15.01 1.49
N ARG A 132 -7.74 -14.06 1.16
CA ARG A 132 -6.29 -14.29 1.16
C ARG A 132 -5.48 -13.00 1.23
N ASN A 133 -4.23 -13.15 1.57
CA ASN A 133 -3.23 -12.10 1.40
C ASN A 133 -2.93 -11.86 -0.09
N MET A 134 -2.64 -10.63 -0.45
CA MET A 134 -2.05 -10.28 -1.75
C MET A 134 -0.53 -10.47 -1.68
N THR A 135 0.07 -10.86 -2.80
CA THR A 135 1.52 -10.87 -2.95
C THR A 135 2.05 -9.44 -3.16
N ALA A 136 3.35 -9.24 -2.97
CA ALA A 136 3.98 -7.93 -3.22
C ALA A 136 3.77 -7.48 -4.67
N GLY A 137 3.87 -8.39 -5.64
CA GLY A 137 3.60 -8.11 -7.05
C GLY A 137 2.16 -7.68 -7.31
N GLU A 138 1.17 -8.33 -6.68
CA GLU A 138 -0.24 -7.94 -6.79
C GLU A 138 -0.51 -6.56 -6.15
N ILE A 139 0.15 -6.23 -5.03
CA ILE A 139 0.06 -4.91 -4.42
C ILE A 139 0.62 -3.84 -5.38
N LEU A 140 1.81 -4.07 -5.94
CA LEU A 140 2.50 -3.13 -6.82
C LEU A 140 1.87 -3.02 -8.20
N SER A 141 1.27 -4.10 -8.70
CA SER A 141 0.58 -4.07 -9.99
C SER A 141 -0.59 -3.09 -10.02
N GLN A 142 -1.22 -2.81 -8.87
CA GLN A 142 -2.22 -1.74 -8.74
C GLN A 142 -1.61 -0.37 -9.08
N VAL A 143 -0.36 -0.13 -8.65
CA VAL A 143 0.35 1.14 -8.93
C VAL A 143 0.73 1.21 -10.40
N LEU A 144 1.23 0.13 -11.00
CA LEU A 144 1.55 0.07 -12.42
C LEU A 144 0.32 0.37 -13.29
N VAL A 145 -0.80 -0.31 -13.02
CA VAL A 145 -2.05 -0.12 -13.78
C VAL A 145 -2.57 1.31 -13.65
N ALA A 146 -2.52 1.91 -12.46
CA ALA A 146 -2.93 3.30 -12.27
C ALA A 146 -2.01 4.28 -13.02
N ARG A 147 -0.69 4.07 -12.98
CA ARG A 147 0.27 4.88 -13.74
C ARG A 147 0.04 4.77 -15.24
N MET A 148 -0.14 3.57 -15.75
CA MET A 148 -0.42 3.33 -17.17
C MET A 148 -1.73 4.02 -17.59
N ARG A 149 -2.79 3.93 -16.78
CA ARG A 149 -4.06 4.60 -17.02
C ARG A 149 -3.93 6.12 -17.10
N LEU A 150 -3.12 6.71 -16.25
CA LEU A 150 -2.86 8.16 -16.21
C LEU A 150 -1.84 8.61 -17.26
N GLY A 151 -1.22 7.70 -18.01
CA GLY A 151 -0.12 8.03 -18.91
C GLY A 151 1.12 8.56 -18.15
N ASP A 152 1.31 8.11 -16.91
CA ASP A 152 2.38 8.56 -16.01
C ASP A 152 3.72 7.87 -16.31
N ASN A 153 4.38 8.31 -17.38
CA ASN A 153 5.68 7.79 -17.83
C ASN A 153 6.87 8.64 -17.32
N ARG A 154 6.63 9.52 -16.33
CA ARG A 154 7.66 10.43 -15.81
C ARG A 154 8.35 9.81 -14.61
N ILE A 155 9.69 9.78 -14.64
CA ILE A 155 10.52 9.27 -13.56
C ILE A 155 10.75 10.36 -12.51
N ASP A 156 11.18 11.55 -12.94
CA ASP A 156 11.59 12.64 -12.03
C ASP A 156 10.40 13.31 -11.33
N HIS A 157 9.25 13.38 -11.99
CA HIS A 157 8.04 14.03 -11.48
C HIS A 157 6.82 13.17 -11.78
N PRO A 158 6.64 12.03 -11.11
CA PRO A 158 5.49 11.17 -11.34
C PRO A 158 4.18 11.89 -11.00
N ILE A 159 3.10 11.54 -11.71
CA ILE A 159 1.75 12.06 -11.47
C ILE A 159 1.24 11.56 -10.13
N ILE A 160 1.36 10.24 -9.87
CA ILE A 160 1.06 9.65 -8.57
C ILE A 160 2.22 9.95 -7.63
N ARG A 161 1.97 10.81 -6.65
CA ARG A 161 2.99 11.29 -5.72
C ARG A 161 2.93 10.65 -4.34
N ASN A 162 1.76 10.21 -3.92
CA ASN A 162 1.56 9.61 -2.61
C ASN A 162 0.85 8.25 -2.77
N LEU A 163 1.23 7.31 -1.93
CA LEU A 163 0.57 6.01 -1.81
C LEU A 163 0.04 5.85 -0.40
N VAL A 164 -1.20 5.38 -0.27
CA VAL A 164 -1.80 5.07 1.03
C VAL A 164 -2.31 3.63 1.02
N PHE A 165 -1.89 2.82 1.97
CA PHE A 165 -2.37 1.46 2.18
C PHE A 165 -3.64 1.53 3.04
N MET A 166 -4.71 2.04 2.43
CA MET A 166 -6.02 2.28 3.04
C MET A 166 -7.16 1.64 2.23
N GLY A 167 -6.83 0.76 1.28
CA GLY A 167 -7.79 -0.01 0.50
C GLY A 167 -8.29 -1.24 1.25
N MET A 168 -8.50 -2.32 0.53
CA MET A 168 -8.97 -3.58 1.11
C MET A 168 -7.87 -4.27 1.91
N GLY A 169 -8.23 -4.74 3.13
CA GLY A 169 -7.36 -5.53 4.00
C GLY A 169 -6.73 -4.74 5.16
N GLU A 170 -6.08 -5.49 6.04
CA GLU A 170 -5.22 -4.98 7.12
C GLU A 170 -3.76 -5.25 6.74
N PRO A 171 -2.98 -4.21 6.38
CA PRO A 171 -1.62 -4.39 5.87
C PRO A 171 -0.70 -5.15 6.84
N LEU A 172 -0.85 -4.93 8.15
CA LEU A 172 -0.01 -5.59 9.14
C LEU A 172 -0.40 -7.05 9.42
N LEU A 173 -1.55 -7.53 8.93
CA LEU A 173 -1.85 -8.97 8.85
C LEU A 173 -1.26 -9.62 7.59
N ASN A 174 -0.82 -8.79 6.62
CA ASN A 174 -0.04 -9.22 5.46
C ASN A 174 1.38 -8.62 5.50
N LEU A 175 1.97 -8.58 6.67
CA LEU A 175 3.19 -7.81 6.95
C LEU A 175 4.34 -8.16 6.00
N ARG A 176 4.60 -9.44 5.79
CA ARG A 176 5.68 -9.90 4.92
C ARG A 176 5.58 -9.32 3.50
N GLU A 177 4.43 -9.47 2.85
CA GLU A 177 4.27 -9.01 1.47
C GLU A 177 4.13 -7.48 1.40
N THR A 178 3.57 -6.86 2.46
CA THR A 178 3.53 -5.40 2.59
C THR A 178 4.95 -4.84 2.71
N THR A 179 5.81 -5.40 3.55
CA THR A 179 7.21 -4.96 3.71
C THR A 179 7.98 -5.13 2.40
N ARG A 180 7.84 -6.28 1.72
CA ARG A 180 8.43 -6.50 0.39
C ARG A 180 7.97 -5.46 -0.63
N ALA A 181 6.68 -5.16 -0.67
CA ALA A 181 6.14 -4.13 -1.54
C ALA A 181 6.72 -2.74 -1.23
N LEU A 182 6.88 -2.39 0.05
CA LEU A 182 7.50 -1.14 0.49
C LEU A 182 8.97 -1.05 0.06
N GLU A 183 9.76 -2.12 0.23
CA GLU A 183 11.15 -2.19 -0.25
C GLU A 183 11.25 -1.95 -1.75
N MET A 184 10.37 -2.59 -2.53
CA MET A 184 10.34 -2.46 -3.99
C MET A 184 9.89 -1.05 -4.43
N LEU A 185 8.91 -0.45 -3.74
CA LEU A 185 8.46 0.93 -3.98
C LEU A 185 9.56 1.95 -3.73
N ASN A 186 10.36 1.75 -2.67
CA ASN A 186 11.42 2.67 -2.27
C ASN A 186 12.73 2.47 -3.08
N HIS A 187 12.82 1.43 -3.91
CA HIS A 187 14.06 1.12 -4.63
C HIS A 187 14.40 2.19 -5.68
N ASP A 188 15.61 2.75 -5.60
CA ASP A 188 16.10 3.89 -6.42
C ASP A 188 16.07 3.63 -7.93
N LYS A 189 16.30 2.38 -8.36
CA LYS A 189 16.22 1.97 -9.76
C LYS A 189 14.83 1.54 -10.20
N GLY A 190 13.83 1.63 -9.31
CA GLY A 190 12.45 1.26 -9.55
C GLY A 190 11.52 2.46 -9.61
N MET A 191 10.45 2.41 -8.82
CA MET A 191 9.46 3.50 -8.71
C MET A 191 9.96 4.70 -7.90
N ASP A 192 11.00 4.52 -7.08
CA ASP A 192 11.68 5.54 -6.28
C ASP A 192 10.74 6.41 -5.42
N PHE A 193 9.77 5.77 -4.80
CA PHE A 193 8.93 6.47 -3.84
C PHE A 193 9.72 6.74 -2.55
N SER A 194 9.81 8.01 -2.16
CA SER A 194 10.33 8.33 -0.84
C SER A 194 9.42 7.74 0.26
N PRO A 195 9.95 7.19 1.37
CA PRO A 195 9.16 6.72 2.51
C PRO A 195 8.13 7.74 3.00
N ARG A 196 8.43 9.03 2.87
CA ARG A 196 7.55 10.15 3.25
C ARG A 196 6.31 10.29 2.35
N ARG A 197 6.29 9.60 1.23
CA ARG A 197 5.20 9.58 0.26
C ARG A 197 4.32 8.35 0.38
N ILE A 198 4.67 7.45 1.28
CA ILE A 198 3.92 6.22 1.52
C ILE A 198 3.39 6.24 2.95
N THR A 199 2.11 5.96 3.12
CA THR A 199 1.48 5.81 4.43
C THR A 199 0.86 4.43 4.53
N VAL A 200 1.24 3.69 5.56
CA VAL A 200 0.61 2.41 5.91
C VAL A 200 -0.38 2.68 7.03
N SER A 201 -1.66 2.39 6.77
CA SER A 201 -2.72 2.47 7.77
C SER A 201 -3.00 1.10 8.37
N THR A 202 -3.17 1.06 9.68
CA THR A 202 -3.45 -0.17 10.42
C THR A 202 -4.44 0.08 11.55
N CYS A 203 -5.22 -0.93 11.88
CA CYS A 203 -6.01 -0.93 13.10
C CYS A 203 -5.17 -1.17 14.38
N GLY A 204 -3.86 -1.35 14.26
CA GLY A 204 -2.95 -1.43 15.40
C GLY A 204 -2.50 -2.84 15.75
N ILE A 205 -2.08 -3.64 14.77
CA ILE A 205 -1.51 -4.98 15.00
C ILE A 205 -0.11 -4.85 15.62
N LYS A 206 0.01 -5.10 16.92
CA LYS A 206 1.20 -4.81 17.74
C LYS A 206 2.51 -5.35 17.16
N ALA A 207 2.53 -6.62 16.74
CA ALA A 207 3.73 -7.23 16.18
C ALA A 207 4.21 -6.51 14.92
N GLY A 208 3.29 -6.20 14.01
CA GLY A 208 3.60 -5.52 12.75
C GLY A 208 3.97 -4.05 12.92
N LEU A 209 3.46 -3.36 13.97
CA LEU A 209 3.81 -1.97 14.24
C LEU A 209 5.31 -1.78 14.49
N ARG A 210 5.93 -2.66 15.29
CA ARG A 210 7.37 -2.57 15.58
C ARG A 210 8.19 -2.79 14.29
N GLU A 211 7.88 -3.84 13.54
CA GLU A 211 8.60 -4.17 12.31
C GLU A 211 8.47 -3.05 11.26
N LEU A 212 7.26 -2.49 11.07
CA LEU A 212 7.05 -1.35 10.19
C LEU A 212 7.87 -0.13 10.65
N GLY A 213 7.87 0.16 11.95
CA GLY A 213 8.63 1.28 12.51
C GLY A 213 10.13 1.14 12.31
N ASP A 214 10.68 -0.03 12.63
CA ASP A 214 12.11 -0.32 12.49
C ASP A 214 12.56 -0.28 11.02
N SER A 215 11.69 -0.62 10.07
CA SER A 215 11.99 -0.57 8.65
C SER A 215 12.18 0.88 8.13
N GLY A 216 11.45 1.84 8.66
CA GLY A 216 11.46 3.23 8.23
C GLY A 216 11.02 3.46 6.77
N LEU A 217 10.30 2.50 6.17
CA LEU A 217 9.94 2.48 4.74
C LEU A 217 8.64 3.24 4.43
N ALA A 218 7.86 3.62 5.44
CA ALA A 218 6.61 4.36 5.27
C ALA A 218 6.24 5.15 6.53
N PHE A 219 5.33 6.10 6.40
CA PHE A 219 4.66 6.74 7.52
C PHE A 219 3.55 5.84 8.07
N LEU A 220 3.24 6.02 9.35
CA LEU A 220 2.19 5.29 10.05
C LEU A 220 0.91 6.11 10.14
N ALA A 221 -0.21 5.50 9.76
CA ALA A 221 -1.54 5.92 10.16
C ALA A 221 -2.19 4.84 11.03
N VAL A 222 -2.97 5.24 12.03
CA VAL A 222 -3.68 4.33 12.92
C VAL A 222 -5.18 4.59 12.83
N SER A 223 -5.90 3.60 12.36
CA SER A 223 -7.37 3.55 12.37
C SER A 223 -7.88 3.42 13.80
N LEU A 224 -8.08 4.58 14.46
CA LEU A 224 -8.49 4.65 15.86
C LEU A 224 -10.00 4.54 16.00
N HIS A 225 -10.75 5.44 15.37
CA HIS A 225 -12.20 5.54 15.22
C HIS A 225 -13.02 5.52 16.52
N ALA A 226 -12.40 5.29 17.67
CA ALA A 226 -13.04 5.31 18.99
C ALA A 226 -12.09 5.91 20.05
N PRO A 227 -12.61 6.71 20.99
CA PRO A 227 -11.81 7.33 22.04
C PRO A 227 -11.59 6.42 23.26
N ASN A 228 -12.34 5.31 23.35
CA ASN A 228 -12.27 4.36 24.45
C ASN A 228 -12.48 2.92 23.99
N GLN A 229 -12.15 1.97 24.86
CA GLN A 229 -12.17 0.54 24.57
C GLN A 229 -13.56 0.01 24.26
N ASP A 230 -14.58 0.43 25.00
CA ASP A 230 -15.95 -0.08 24.87
C ASP A 230 -16.56 0.28 23.52
N LEU A 231 -16.35 1.53 23.09
CA LEU A 231 -16.82 1.97 21.79
C LEU A 231 -16.02 1.32 20.65
N ARG A 232 -14.70 1.18 20.84
CA ARG A 232 -13.84 0.48 19.89
C ARG A 232 -14.28 -0.97 19.69
N ALA A 233 -14.66 -1.66 20.77
CA ALA A 233 -15.15 -3.04 20.68
C ALA A 233 -16.46 -3.16 19.88
N LYS A 234 -17.30 -2.13 19.92
CA LYS A 234 -18.56 -2.10 19.16
C LYS A 234 -18.33 -1.89 17.66
N ILE A 235 -17.43 -1.00 17.27
CA ILE A 235 -17.25 -0.61 15.86
C ILE A 235 -16.09 -1.31 15.17
N MET A 236 -15.09 -1.80 15.92
CA MET A 236 -13.92 -2.53 15.43
C MET A 236 -13.66 -3.79 16.28
N PRO A 237 -14.56 -4.78 16.27
CA PRO A 237 -14.58 -5.85 17.27
C PRO A 237 -13.30 -6.66 17.34
N LYS A 238 -12.68 -7.00 16.20
CA LYS A 238 -11.43 -7.75 16.20
C LYS A 238 -10.22 -6.89 16.53
N ALA A 239 -10.20 -5.62 16.15
CA ALA A 239 -9.14 -4.69 16.53
C ALA A 239 -9.11 -4.44 18.02
N ALA A 240 -10.27 -4.44 18.67
CA ALA A 240 -10.41 -4.23 20.10
C ALA A 240 -9.93 -5.44 20.96
N SER A 241 -9.61 -6.58 20.34
CA SER A 241 -8.93 -7.68 21.04
C SER A 241 -7.51 -7.27 21.50
N TRP A 242 -6.90 -6.28 20.87
CA TRP A 242 -5.76 -5.55 21.40
C TRP A 242 -6.26 -4.34 22.18
N HIS A 243 -6.03 -4.35 23.50
CA HIS A 243 -6.53 -3.27 24.36
C HIS A 243 -5.99 -1.92 23.92
N LEU A 244 -6.84 -0.88 23.98
CA LEU A 244 -6.48 0.44 23.49
C LEU A 244 -5.27 1.04 24.21
N ASP A 245 -5.14 0.78 25.53
CA ASP A 245 -3.97 1.25 26.28
C ASP A 245 -2.67 0.55 25.85
N ASP A 246 -2.73 -0.75 25.51
CA ASP A 246 -1.57 -1.46 24.97
C ASP A 246 -1.16 -0.94 23.60
N LEU A 247 -2.15 -0.60 22.76
CA LEU A 247 -1.90 0.07 21.50
C LEU A 247 -1.19 1.40 21.73
N MET A 248 -1.73 2.25 22.60
CA MET A 248 -1.13 3.57 22.90
C MET A 248 0.28 3.44 23.48
N ALA A 249 0.52 2.53 24.40
CA ALA A 249 1.86 2.26 24.94
C ALA A 249 2.85 1.81 23.84
N THR A 250 2.38 1.02 22.87
CA THR A 250 3.20 0.65 21.70
C THR A 250 3.53 1.86 20.82
N LEU A 251 2.55 2.75 20.61
CA LEU A 251 2.74 3.95 19.79
C LEU A 251 3.61 5.01 20.49
N GLU A 252 3.60 5.10 21.81
CA GLU A 252 4.52 5.94 22.59
C GLU A 252 5.99 5.58 22.36
N SER A 253 6.27 4.30 22.12
CA SER A 253 7.61 3.78 21.83
C SER A 253 7.91 3.61 20.33
N TYR A 254 7.00 4.05 19.44
CA TYR A 254 7.18 3.92 18.01
C TYR A 254 8.35 4.80 17.51
N PRO A 255 9.28 4.29 16.66
CA PRO A 255 10.50 4.99 16.28
C PRO A 255 10.22 6.11 15.26
N LEU A 256 9.81 7.28 15.75
CA LEU A 256 9.59 8.47 14.93
C LEU A 256 10.86 9.31 14.78
N LYS A 257 11.18 9.69 13.55
CA LYS A 257 12.22 10.70 13.28
C LYS A 257 11.73 12.10 13.70
N THR A 258 12.64 13.07 13.81
CA THR A 258 12.37 14.40 14.38
C THR A 258 11.14 15.12 13.79
N ARG A 259 10.89 14.98 12.48
CA ARG A 259 9.77 15.64 11.77
C ARG A 259 8.59 14.71 11.48
N GLU A 260 8.67 13.47 11.91
CA GLU A 260 7.59 12.50 11.70
C GLU A 260 6.56 12.56 12.82
N HIS A 261 5.35 12.13 12.50
CA HIS A 261 4.22 12.03 13.42
C HIS A 261 3.32 10.87 12.97
N ILE A 262 2.62 10.29 13.92
CA ILE A 262 1.57 9.30 13.64
C ILE A 262 0.30 10.04 13.20
N THR A 263 -0.37 9.58 12.16
CA THR A 263 -1.69 10.06 11.79
C THR A 263 -2.75 9.16 12.45
N PHE A 264 -3.63 9.74 13.24
CA PHE A 264 -4.78 9.03 13.79
C PHE A 264 -6.00 9.28 12.90
N GLU A 265 -6.57 8.22 12.34
CA GLU A 265 -7.78 8.30 11.53
C GLU A 265 -9.01 8.13 12.44
N TYR A 266 -9.96 9.06 12.34
CA TYR A 266 -11.18 9.04 13.13
C TYR A 266 -12.40 9.34 12.27
N LEU A 267 -13.08 8.29 11.83
CA LEU A 267 -14.34 8.39 11.10
C LEU A 267 -15.45 8.79 12.05
N LEU A 268 -16.08 9.94 11.81
CA LEU A 268 -17.27 10.37 12.56
C LEU A 268 -18.50 9.58 12.12
N LEU A 269 -19.07 8.84 13.05
CA LEU A 269 -20.29 8.04 12.88
C LEU A 269 -21.42 8.71 13.70
N GLY A 270 -22.43 9.27 13.00
CA GLY A 270 -23.52 10.02 13.61
C GLY A 270 -24.25 9.24 14.69
N GLY A 271 -24.34 9.82 15.89
CA GLY A 271 -24.98 9.20 17.06
C GLY A 271 -24.18 8.06 17.70
N VAL A 272 -22.96 7.76 17.24
CA VAL A 272 -22.13 6.65 17.73
C VAL A 272 -20.88 7.16 18.45
N ASN A 273 -20.03 7.91 17.74
CA ASN A 273 -18.73 8.36 18.26
C ASN A 273 -18.50 9.86 18.13
N ASP A 274 -19.54 10.65 17.90
CA ASP A 274 -19.55 12.07 17.56
C ASP A 274 -19.94 13.01 18.74
N GLN A 275 -20.08 12.45 19.94
CA GLN A 275 -20.49 13.27 21.11
C GLN A 275 -19.32 14.13 21.63
N PRO A 276 -19.60 15.30 22.27
CA PRO A 276 -18.55 16.16 22.84
C PRO A 276 -17.65 15.45 23.86
N GLU A 277 -18.18 14.47 24.60
CA GLU A 277 -17.44 13.64 25.54
C GLU A 277 -16.38 12.81 24.80
N HIS A 278 -16.75 12.21 23.65
CA HIS A 278 -15.84 11.44 22.81
C HIS A 278 -14.68 12.31 22.30
N ALA A 279 -14.94 13.57 21.94
CA ALA A 279 -13.88 14.50 21.52
C ALA A 279 -12.90 14.80 22.64
N ARG A 280 -13.38 14.96 23.90
CA ARG A 280 -12.51 15.20 25.07
C ARG A 280 -11.65 13.98 25.41
N GLU A 281 -12.25 12.78 25.37
CA GLU A 281 -11.53 11.51 25.57
C GLU A 281 -10.48 11.31 24.48
N LEU A 282 -10.86 11.51 23.21
CA LEU A 282 -9.97 11.41 22.05
C LEU A 282 -8.78 12.35 22.17
N ALA A 283 -9.01 13.62 22.56
CA ALA A 283 -7.93 14.60 22.73
C ALA A 283 -6.92 14.14 23.78
N ARG A 284 -7.41 13.60 24.94
CA ARG A 284 -6.54 13.06 26.00
C ARG A 284 -5.75 11.84 25.50
N LEU A 285 -6.39 10.96 24.73
CA LEU A 285 -5.77 9.75 24.22
C LEU A 285 -4.65 10.09 23.22
N VAL A 286 -4.95 10.92 22.22
CA VAL A 286 -4.01 11.28 21.14
C VAL A 286 -2.85 12.13 21.66
N SER A 287 -3.06 12.94 22.71
CA SER A 287 -1.98 13.76 23.30
C SER A 287 -0.83 12.97 23.92
N ARG A 288 -1.02 11.66 24.16
CA ARG A 288 0.04 10.75 24.64
C ARG A 288 1.14 10.49 23.62
N VAL A 289 0.87 10.73 22.34
CA VAL A 289 1.76 10.39 21.25
C VAL A 289 1.98 11.60 20.34
N LYS A 290 3.17 11.73 19.77
CA LYS A 290 3.43 12.75 18.75
C LYS A 290 2.63 12.43 17.48
N GLY A 291 1.42 12.93 17.41
CA GLY A 291 0.47 12.60 16.33
C GLY A 291 -0.34 13.80 15.86
N LYS A 292 -1.08 13.55 14.80
CA LYS A 292 -2.16 14.42 14.30
C LYS A 292 -3.43 13.59 14.12
N LEU A 293 -4.58 14.24 14.28
CA LEU A 293 -5.88 13.66 14.00
C LEU A 293 -6.35 14.05 12.59
N ASN A 294 -6.90 13.09 11.88
CA ASN A 294 -7.53 13.26 10.57
C ASN A 294 -9.00 12.80 10.63
#